data_ec366c86818e7d9b5509520ae15dceae
#
_entry.id   ec366c86818e7d9b5509520ae15dceae
#
_cell.length_a   1.000
_cell.length_b   1.000
_cell.length_c   1.000
_cell.angle_alpha   90.00
_cell.angle_beta   90.00
_cell.angle_gamma   90.00
#
_symmetry.space_group_name_H-M   'P 1'
#
loop_
_entity.id
_entity.type
_entity.pdbx_description
1 polymer ?
#
loop_
_entity_poly.entity_id
_entity_poly.type
_entity_poly.pdbx_seq_one_letter_code
_entity_poly.pdbx_strand_id
1 'polypeptide(L)'
;MNIQTRYKVGEQVWTINDIGIIMPFTIDSITVDIFKDESIEVLYHEKYNPQEMHSMVRDENACFKTEMELMNMVEFVQKYN
;
A
#
# COMPACT_ATOMS: atom_id res chain seq x y z
N MET A 1 -8.99 21.46 -6.28
CA MET A 1 -8.64 20.10 -6.75
C MET A 1 -9.12 19.06 -5.77
N ASN A 2 -9.88 18.10 -6.25
CA ASN A 2 -10.31 16.98 -5.41
C ASN A 2 -9.37 15.81 -5.62
N ILE A 3 -8.67 15.43 -4.55
CA ILE A 3 -7.79 14.27 -4.59
C ILE A 3 -8.52 13.12 -3.92
N GLN A 4 -8.71 12.04 -4.66
CA GLN A 4 -9.35 10.84 -4.14
C GLN A 4 -8.34 9.74 -4.05
N THR A 5 -8.29 9.09 -2.87
CA THR A 5 -7.49 7.89 -2.68
C THR A 5 -8.38 6.67 -2.89
N ARG A 6 -7.77 5.55 -3.30
CA ARG A 6 -8.53 4.31 -3.50
C ARG A 6 -9.08 3.75 -2.21
N TYR A 7 -8.34 3.93 -1.13
CA TYR A 7 -8.69 3.41 0.18
C TYR A 7 -8.69 4.52 1.20
N LYS A 8 -9.37 4.31 2.31
CA LYS A 8 -9.55 5.29 3.37
C LYS A 8 -8.84 4.86 4.64
N VAL A 9 -8.58 5.82 5.52
CA VAL A 9 -8.09 5.54 6.87
C VAL A 9 -9.05 4.56 7.55
N GLY A 10 -8.49 3.54 8.17
CA GLY A 10 -9.26 2.49 8.83
C GLY A 10 -9.50 1.26 7.98
N GLU A 11 -9.31 1.33 6.66
CA GLU A 11 -9.45 0.17 5.79
C GLU A 11 -8.22 -0.72 5.88
N GLN A 12 -8.44 -2.01 5.69
CA GLN A 12 -7.36 -2.98 5.59
C GLN A 12 -7.00 -3.17 4.12
N VAL A 13 -5.70 -3.17 3.83
CA VAL A 13 -5.17 -3.43 2.49
C VAL A 13 -4.12 -4.53 2.57
N TRP A 14 -3.83 -5.16 1.44
CA TRP A 14 -2.85 -6.23 1.31
C TRP A 14 -1.67 -5.76 0.49
N THR A 15 -0.47 -6.13 0.90
CA THR A 15 0.76 -5.74 0.22
C THR A 15 1.82 -6.82 0.40
N ILE A 16 2.96 -6.65 -0.27
CA ILE A 16 4.14 -7.49 -0.06
C ILE A 16 5.13 -6.67 0.74
N ASN A 17 5.60 -7.22 1.86
CA ASN A 17 6.56 -6.52 2.72
C ASN A 17 7.99 -6.59 2.15
N ASP A 18 8.94 -6.00 2.87
CA ASP A 18 10.32 -5.87 2.40
C ASP A 18 11.04 -7.21 2.24
N ILE A 19 10.57 -8.25 2.90
CA ILE A 19 11.15 -9.59 2.80
C ILE A 19 10.32 -10.52 1.90
N GLY A 20 9.36 -9.97 1.15
CA GLY A 20 8.60 -10.72 0.16
C GLY A 20 7.41 -11.50 0.68
N ILE A 21 6.94 -11.18 1.87
CA ILE A 21 5.78 -11.86 2.47
C ILE A 21 4.52 -11.04 2.21
N ILE A 22 3.47 -11.71 1.74
CA ILE A 22 2.15 -11.10 1.55
C ILE A 22 1.49 -10.95 2.91
N MET A 23 1.08 -9.72 3.24
CA MET A 23 0.47 -9.46 4.52
C MET A 23 -0.50 -8.28 4.45
N PRO A 24 -1.49 -8.25 5.33
CA PRO A 24 -2.39 -7.11 5.42
C PRO A 24 -1.86 -6.08 6.41
N PHE A 25 -2.30 -4.83 6.23
CA PHE A 25 -2.17 -3.82 7.28
C PHE A 25 -3.38 -2.89 7.23
N THR A 26 -3.63 -2.23 8.36
CA THR A 26 -4.71 -1.25 8.46
C THR A 26 -4.13 0.14 8.26
N ILE A 27 -4.77 0.92 7.40
CA ILE A 27 -4.31 2.29 7.10
C ILE A 27 -4.57 3.19 8.30
N ASP A 28 -3.50 3.74 8.89
CA ASP A 28 -3.60 4.69 10.00
C ASP A 28 -3.61 6.13 9.49
N SER A 29 -2.84 6.41 8.46
CA SER A 29 -2.80 7.74 7.85
C SER A 29 -2.44 7.64 6.37
N ILE A 30 -2.69 8.73 5.65
CA ILE A 30 -2.45 8.81 4.21
C ILE A 30 -1.65 10.07 3.92
N THR A 31 -0.57 9.93 3.16
CA THR A 31 0.21 11.06 2.66
C THR A 31 -0.02 11.20 1.17
N VAL A 32 -0.29 12.43 0.72
CA VAL A 32 -0.46 12.75 -0.69
C VAL A 32 0.57 13.81 -1.06
N ASP A 33 1.45 13.48 -2.00
CA ASP A 33 2.45 14.41 -2.51
C ASP A 33 2.11 14.80 -3.95
N ILE A 34 2.17 16.10 -4.23
CA ILE A 34 1.95 16.63 -5.57
C ILE A 34 3.27 17.24 -6.04
N PHE A 35 3.77 16.74 -7.18
CA PHE A 35 5.06 17.15 -7.71
C PHE A 35 4.93 18.26 -8.75
N LYS A 36 6.06 18.85 -9.15
CA LYS A 36 6.08 19.96 -10.11
C LYS A 36 5.49 19.63 -11.46
N ASP A 37 5.58 18.35 -11.87
CA ASP A 37 5.02 17.88 -13.13
C ASP A 37 3.54 17.49 -13.01
N GLU A 38 2.92 17.86 -11.89
CA GLU A 38 1.51 17.58 -11.58
C GLU A 38 1.23 16.11 -11.29
N SER A 39 2.26 15.26 -11.23
CA SER A 39 2.06 13.88 -10.78
C SER A 39 1.74 13.84 -9.30
N ILE A 40 1.04 12.79 -8.90
CA ILE A 40 0.57 12.62 -7.52
C ILE A 40 1.04 11.26 -7.01
N GLU A 41 1.60 11.26 -5.80
CA GLU A 41 1.96 10.03 -5.11
C GLU A 41 1.10 9.91 -3.85
N VAL A 42 0.49 8.75 -3.66
CA VAL A 42 -0.32 8.44 -2.48
C VAL A 42 0.37 7.33 -1.71
N LEU A 43 0.65 7.59 -0.43
CA LEU A 43 1.30 6.62 0.45
C LEU A 43 0.37 6.30 1.62
N TYR A 44 0.23 5.01 1.91
CA TYR A 44 -0.53 4.53 3.05
C TYR A 44 0.41 4.13 4.17
N HIS A 45 0.09 4.57 5.38
CA HIS A 45 0.92 4.37 6.57
C HIS A 45 0.20 3.47 7.56
N GLU A 46 0.91 2.46 8.02
CA GLU A 46 0.48 1.65 9.15
C GLU A 46 0.80 2.40 10.44
N LYS A 47 0.02 2.13 11.50
CA LYS A 47 0.30 2.71 12.80
C LYS A 47 1.67 2.25 13.29
N TYR A 48 2.48 3.19 13.77
CA TYR A 48 3.79 2.86 14.32
C TYR A 48 3.65 1.98 15.56
N ASN A 49 4.38 0.88 15.59
CA ASN A 49 4.42 -0.02 16.74
C ASN A 49 5.78 0.09 17.42
N PRO A 50 5.85 0.71 18.62
CA PRO A 50 7.14 0.90 19.31
C PRO A 50 7.85 -0.41 19.65
N GLN A 51 7.09 -1.50 19.83
CA GLN A 51 7.69 -2.80 20.16
C GLN A 51 8.42 -3.40 18.97
N GLU A 52 7.90 -3.18 17.77
CA GLU A 52 8.51 -3.66 16.55
C GLU A 52 9.48 -2.64 15.96
N MET A 53 9.43 -1.42 16.45
CA MET A 53 10.29 -0.31 16.05
C MET A 53 10.21 0.02 14.56
N HIS A 54 9.09 -0.30 13.92
CA HIS A 54 8.86 0.09 12.53
C HIS A 54 7.37 0.17 12.25
N SER A 55 7.04 0.81 11.14
CA SER A 55 5.69 0.81 10.60
C SER A 55 5.80 0.69 9.09
N MET A 56 4.80 0.05 8.49
CA MET A 56 4.78 -0.11 7.05
C MET A 56 4.28 1.15 6.36
N VAL A 57 4.96 1.52 5.27
CA VAL A 57 4.54 2.60 4.38
C VAL A 57 4.57 2.03 2.97
N ARG A 58 3.46 2.13 2.25
CA ARG A 58 3.37 1.57 0.91
C ARG A 58 2.65 2.52 -0.04
N ASP A 59 3.15 2.57 -1.27
CA ASP A 59 2.52 3.30 -2.35
C ASP A 59 1.15 2.68 -2.66
N GLU A 60 0.21 3.52 -3.09
CA GLU A 60 -1.14 3.06 -3.43
C GLU A 60 -1.13 1.92 -4.46
N ASN A 61 -0.20 1.98 -5.41
CA ASN A 61 -0.11 0.97 -6.46
C ASN A 61 0.45 -0.37 -5.95
N ALA A 62 1.03 -0.39 -4.76
CA ALA A 62 1.52 -1.61 -4.12
C ALA A 62 0.52 -2.20 -3.13
N CYS A 63 -0.67 -1.63 -3.05
CA CYS A 63 -1.71 -2.06 -2.12
C CYS A 63 -2.92 -2.61 -2.87
N PHE A 64 -3.53 -3.65 -2.32
CA PHE A 64 -4.66 -4.34 -2.93
C PHE A 64 -5.75 -4.52 -1.89
N LYS A 65 -6.99 -4.53 -2.34
CA LYS A 65 -8.13 -4.65 -1.45
C LYS A 65 -8.22 -6.03 -0.81
N THR A 66 -7.83 -7.08 -1.54
CA THR A 66 -7.89 -8.45 -1.07
C THR A 66 -6.59 -9.17 -1.34
N GLU A 67 -6.32 -10.21 -0.54
CA GLU A 67 -5.18 -11.09 -0.76
C GLU A 67 -5.24 -11.74 -2.15
N MET A 68 -6.43 -12.11 -2.59
CA MET A 68 -6.63 -12.76 -3.88
C MET A 68 -6.19 -11.86 -5.04
N GLU A 69 -6.53 -10.58 -4.99
CA GLU A 69 -6.11 -9.63 -6.03
C GLU A 69 -4.60 -9.54 -6.11
N LEU A 70 -3.94 -9.46 -4.95
CA LEU A 70 -2.48 -9.41 -4.89
C LEU A 70 -1.86 -10.70 -5.41
N MET A 71 -2.38 -11.86 -5.01
CA MET A 71 -1.86 -13.15 -5.45
C MET A 71 -2.02 -13.35 -6.96
N ASN A 72 -3.13 -12.91 -7.52
CA ASN A 72 -3.35 -12.99 -8.96
C ASN A 72 -2.31 -12.17 -9.72
N MET A 73 -1.95 -11.02 -9.20
CA MET A 73 -0.92 -10.18 -9.82
C MET A 73 0.45 -10.83 -9.76
N VAL A 74 0.80 -11.41 -8.62
CA VAL A 74 2.07 -12.11 -8.44
C VAL A 74 2.17 -13.31 -9.38
N GLU A 75 1.11 -14.11 -9.49
CA GLU A 75 1.08 -15.25 -10.41
C GLU A 75 1.27 -14.80 -11.86
N PHE A 76 0.62 -13.69 -12.23
CA PHE A 76 0.77 -13.16 -13.58
C PHE A 76 2.22 -12.78 -13.86
N VAL A 77 2.88 -12.10 -12.93
CA VAL A 77 4.28 -11.69 -13.09
C VAL A 77 5.18 -12.92 -13.17
N GLN A 78 4.98 -13.92 -12.31
CA GLN A 78 5.79 -15.14 -12.31
C GLN A 78 5.62 -15.94 -13.60
N LYS A 79 4.43 -15.92 -14.18
CA LYS A 79 4.13 -16.68 -15.40
C LYS A 79 4.93 -16.17 -16.60
N TYR A 80 5.31 -14.90 -16.61
CA TYR A 80 6.04 -14.28 -17.70
C TYR A 80 7.53 -14.14 -17.44
N ASN A 81 7.96 -14.48 -16.25
CA ASN A 81 9.37 -14.52 -15.87
C ASN A 81 9.87 -15.97 -15.87
#